data_aafa58332dc6b1b3ea51e01c3fc03ce1
#
_entry.id   aafa58332dc6b1b3ea51e01c3fc03ce1
#
_cell.length_a   1.000
_cell.length_b   1.000
_cell.length_c   1.000
_cell.angle_alpha   90.00
_cell.angle_beta   90.00
_cell.angle_gamma   90.00
#
_symmetry.space_group_name_H-M   'P 1'
#
loop_
_entity.id
_entity.type
_entity.pdbx_description
1 polymer ?
#
loop_
_entity_poly.entity_id
_entity_poly.type
_entity_poly.pdbx_seq_one_letter_code
_entity_poly.pdbx_strand_id
1 'polypeptide(L)'
;MIVAQQLTKRYGEKTAVDRLDFTVRPGTVTGFLGPNGAGKSTTMRMIVGLDAPSSGSVTVNGRRYAEHGAPLQEVGALLEAKSIHPGRSAFNHLNSLALTHGIPRRRVEEVIELTGLQSVARRRAGAFSLGMGQRLGIAAALLGDPATVMLDEPVNGLDPEGVLWIRNLLTGLAAEGRTVFVSSHLMSEMALTADHLIVVGRGRLLADTTVKDLIRQSGGDTVKVASSDPARLRELLAGPGVEITGRSGSEELEVTGLAARTIGLKAAEHSIALFELSTKGVSLEQAFMELTRDDVEYHGSTTVPTAELAGSAA
;
A
#
# COMPACT_ATOMS: atom_id res chain seq x y z
N MET A 1 10.26 10.82 11.88
CA MET A 1 9.94 11.60 10.64
C MET A 1 10.98 11.28 9.57
N ILE A 2 10.55 11.00 8.32
CA ILE A 2 11.45 10.83 7.17
C ILE A 2 11.26 12.04 6.25
N VAL A 3 12.35 12.63 5.76
CA VAL A 3 12.31 13.75 4.82
C VAL A 3 13.25 13.46 3.65
N ALA A 4 12.69 13.38 2.45
CA ALA A 4 13.42 13.26 1.19
C ALA A 4 13.40 14.60 0.45
N GLN A 5 14.56 15.04 -0.06
CA GLN A 5 14.71 16.29 -0.78
C GLN A 5 15.48 16.05 -2.08
N GLN A 6 14.80 16.23 -3.22
CA GLN A 6 15.33 16.03 -4.56
C GLN A 6 16.06 14.69 -4.71
N LEU A 7 15.55 13.65 -4.00
CA LEU A 7 16.19 12.36 -3.87
C LEU A 7 16.26 11.67 -5.24
N THR A 8 17.47 11.38 -5.70
CA THR A 8 17.69 10.80 -7.03
C THR A 8 18.63 9.60 -6.95
N LYS A 9 18.31 8.54 -7.69
CA LYS A 9 19.18 7.36 -7.85
C LYS A 9 19.27 6.95 -9.31
N ARG A 10 20.50 6.83 -9.78
CA ARG A 10 20.83 6.34 -11.12
C ARG A 10 21.69 5.09 -11.03
N TYR A 11 21.43 4.14 -11.89
CA TYR A 11 22.25 2.94 -12.12
C TYR A 11 22.66 2.94 -13.59
N GLY A 12 23.89 3.41 -13.87
CA GLY A 12 24.32 3.68 -15.24
C GLY A 12 23.40 4.71 -15.90
N GLU A 13 22.81 4.36 -17.03
CA GLU A 13 21.87 5.23 -17.76
C GLU A 13 20.43 5.18 -17.20
N LYS A 14 20.07 4.15 -16.43
CA LYS A 14 18.70 4.02 -15.87
C LYS A 14 18.55 4.88 -14.63
N THR A 15 17.61 5.83 -14.65
CA THR A 15 17.17 6.58 -13.48
C THR A 15 16.07 5.79 -12.78
N ALA A 16 16.36 5.23 -11.59
CA ALA A 16 15.43 4.45 -10.82
C ALA A 16 14.55 5.33 -9.90
N VAL A 17 15.10 6.47 -9.45
CA VAL A 17 14.42 7.48 -8.63
C VAL A 17 14.84 8.86 -9.15
N ASP A 18 13.89 9.74 -9.46
CA ASP A 18 14.11 11.02 -10.09
C ASP A 18 13.50 12.16 -9.26
N ARG A 19 14.34 12.83 -8.47
CA ARG A 19 14.03 14.04 -7.69
C ARG A 19 12.79 13.92 -6.82
N LEU A 20 12.68 12.84 -6.03
CA LEU A 20 11.57 12.69 -5.10
C LEU A 20 11.69 13.69 -3.94
N ASP A 21 10.60 14.41 -3.70
CA ASP A 21 10.37 15.27 -2.55
C ASP A 21 9.16 14.74 -1.78
N PHE A 22 9.35 14.30 -0.54
CA PHE A 22 8.24 13.88 0.32
C PHE A 22 8.61 13.91 1.80
N THR A 23 7.57 13.89 2.65
CA THR A 23 7.74 13.81 4.10
C THR A 23 6.81 12.76 4.70
N VAL A 24 7.39 11.80 5.43
CA VAL A 24 6.63 10.84 6.26
C VAL A 24 6.57 11.38 7.68
N ARG A 25 5.36 11.65 8.16
CA ARG A 25 5.12 12.29 9.46
C ARG A 25 4.94 11.25 10.57
N PRO A 26 5.33 11.58 11.82
CA PRO A 26 5.00 10.75 12.97
C PRO A 26 3.48 10.77 13.26
N GLY A 27 3.01 9.73 13.94
CA GLY A 27 1.61 9.61 14.34
C GLY A 27 0.64 9.21 13.24
N THR A 28 1.15 8.85 12.05
CA THR A 28 0.34 8.43 10.90
C THR A 28 0.95 7.21 10.22
N VAL A 29 0.10 6.36 9.64
CA VAL A 29 0.54 5.32 8.73
C VAL A 29 0.60 5.90 7.32
N THR A 30 1.79 5.98 6.75
CA THR A 30 2.01 6.44 5.37
C THR A 30 2.25 5.25 4.45
N GLY A 31 1.36 5.06 3.49
CA GLY A 31 1.48 4.08 2.42
C GLY A 31 2.38 4.59 1.29
N PHE A 32 3.34 3.77 0.84
CA PHE A 32 4.21 4.06 -0.29
C PHE A 32 3.84 3.17 -1.46
N LEU A 33 3.13 3.71 -2.42
CA LEU A 33 2.47 2.99 -3.49
C LEU A 33 3.13 3.27 -4.84
N GLY A 34 3.02 2.31 -5.74
CA GLY A 34 3.50 2.44 -7.11
C GLY A 34 3.58 1.07 -7.79
N PRO A 35 3.55 1.01 -9.12
CA PRO A 35 3.72 -0.24 -9.85
C PRO A 35 5.10 -0.85 -9.61
N ASN A 36 5.27 -2.09 -10.08
CA ASN A 36 6.59 -2.74 -10.06
C ASN A 36 7.57 -1.93 -10.91
N GLY A 37 8.80 -1.76 -10.43
CA GLY A 37 9.79 -0.92 -11.10
C GLY A 37 9.68 0.58 -10.81
N ALA A 38 8.66 1.06 -10.07
CA ALA A 38 8.47 2.49 -9.77
C ALA A 38 9.54 3.11 -8.85
N GLY A 39 10.48 2.33 -8.31
CA GLY A 39 11.56 2.84 -7.46
C GLY A 39 11.31 2.72 -5.96
N LYS A 40 10.23 2.06 -5.51
CA LYS A 40 9.88 1.92 -4.08
C LYS A 40 11.01 1.32 -3.24
N SER A 41 11.44 0.10 -3.52
CA SER A 41 12.50 -0.57 -2.74
C SER A 41 13.83 0.18 -2.84
N THR A 42 14.16 0.79 -3.98
CA THR A 42 15.35 1.64 -4.14
C THR A 42 15.27 2.85 -3.19
N THR A 43 14.13 3.51 -3.11
CA THR A 43 13.90 4.63 -2.19
C THR A 43 14.05 4.20 -0.74
N MET A 44 13.43 3.09 -0.34
CA MET A 44 13.54 2.55 1.01
C MET A 44 14.98 2.17 1.37
N ARG A 45 15.74 1.58 0.43
CA ARG A 45 17.16 1.28 0.61
C ARG A 45 18.02 2.52 0.82
N MET A 46 17.70 3.62 0.12
CA MET A 46 18.39 4.91 0.33
C MET A 46 18.09 5.51 1.70
N ILE A 47 16.86 5.38 2.21
CA ILE A 47 16.48 5.89 3.53
C ILE A 47 17.31 5.25 4.65
N VAL A 48 17.58 3.94 4.57
CA VAL A 48 18.41 3.21 5.55
C VAL A 48 19.89 3.12 5.17
N GLY A 49 20.32 3.89 4.18
CA GLY A 49 21.74 3.99 3.82
C GLY A 49 22.35 2.75 3.15
N LEU A 50 21.53 1.78 2.71
CA LEU A 50 22.01 0.61 1.95
C LEU A 50 22.43 1.00 0.53
N ASP A 51 21.81 2.03 -0.03
CA ASP A 51 22.20 2.63 -1.29
C ASP A 51 22.45 4.12 -1.10
N ALA A 52 23.58 4.62 -1.60
CA ALA A 52 23.84 6.05 -1.61
C ALA A 52 23.00 6.73 -2.72
N PRO A 53 22.34 7.87 -2.48
CA PRO A 53 21.70 8.65 -3.54
C PRO A 53 22.75 9.17 -4.53
N SER A 54 22.36 9.30 -5.81
CA SER A 54 23.19 9.95 -6.84
C SER A 54 23.18 11.46 -6.70
N SER A 55 22.07 12.04 -6.22
CA SER A 55 21.92 13.45 -5.83
C SER A 55 20.73 13.59 -4.89
N GLY A 56 20.59 14.78 -4.28
CA GLY A 56 19.60 15.03 -3.25
C GLY A 56 19.98 14.40 -1.91
N SER A 57 19.04 14.35 -0.98
CA SER A 57 19.28 13.83 0.36
C SER A 57 18.03 13.19 0.95
N VAL A 58 18.24 12.29 1.92
CA VAL A 58 17.17 11.78 2.77
C VAL A 58 17.66 11.73 4.21
N THR A 59 16.78 12.12 5.13
CA THR A 59 17.05 12.10 6.57
C THR A 59 15.92 11.36 7.29
N VAL A 60 16.29 10.72 8.41
CA VAL A 60 15.35 10.15 9.36
C VAL A 60 15.59 10.84 10.70
N ASN A 61 14.53 11.37 11.30
CA ASN A 61 14.60 12.14 12.55
C ASN A 61 15.68 13.25 12.53
N GLY A 62 15.80 13.94 11.36
CA GLY A 62 16.70 15.07 11.14
C GLY A 62 18.14 14.74 10.81
N ARG A 63 18.54 13.45 10.75
CA ARG A 63 19.90 13.00 10.43
C ARG A 63 19.90 11.96 9.33
N ARG A 64 21.00 11.80 8.61
CA ARG A 64 21.19 10.65 7.72
C ARG A 64 21.29 9.38 8.56
N TYR A 65 20.81 8.27 8.03
CA TYR A 65 20.79 7.00 8.77
C TYR A 65 22.17 6.62 9.35
N ALA A 66 23.24 6.77 8.58
CA ALA A 66 24.61 6.46 9.00
C ALA A 66 25.16 7.38 10.12
N GLU A 67 24.50 8.50 10.41
CA GLU A 67 24.91 9.46 11.44
C GLU A 67 24.26 9.17 12.81
N HIS A 68 23.34 8.19 12.89
CA HIS A 68 22.74 7.78 14.15
C HIS A 68 23.68 6.89 14.97
N GLY A 69 23.88 7.24 16.22
CA GLY A 69 24.72 6.45 17.15
C GLY A 69 24.09 5.13 17.57
N ALA A 70 22.75 5.03 17.53
CA ALA A 70 22.00 3.82 17.84
C ALA A 70 20.91 3.59 16.76
N PRO A 71 21.30 3.21 15.52
CA PRO A 71 20.37 3.21 14.38
C PRO A 71 19.18 2.29 14.55
N LEU A 72 19.27 1.17 15.27
CA LEU A 72 18.13 0.28 15.53
C LEU A 72 17.07 0.87 16.47
N GLN A 73 17.41 1.87 17.28
CA GLN A 73 16.46 2.62 18.12
C GLN A 73 15.76 3.73 17.32
N GLU A 74 16.38 4.16 16.23
CA GLU A 74 15.84 5.20 15.36
C GLU A 74 14.96 4.61 14.25
N VAL A 75 15.43 3.54 13.60
CA VAL A 75 14.76 2.94 12.45
C VAL A 75 14.73 1.42 12.57
N GLY A 76 13.54 0.87 12.60
CA GLY A 76 13.30 -0.54 12.34
C GLY A 76 12.86 -0.74 10.90
N ALA A 77 13.61 -1.53 10.13
CA ALA A 77 13.32 -1.74 8.72
C ALA A 77 13.20 -3.22 8.37
N LEU A 78 12.17 -3.56 7.60
CA LEU A 78 12.03 -4.84 6.91
C LEU A 78 11.97 -4.54 5.41
N LEU A 79 13.06 -4.84 4.69
CA LEU A 79 13.13 -4.66 3.23
C LEU A 79 13.08 -5.99 2.49
N GLU A 80 13.48 -7.08 3.15
CA GLU A 80 13.49 -8.42 2.57
C GLU A 80 13.33 -9.47 3.67
N ALA A 81 12.20 -10.18 3.65
CA ALA A 81 11.88 -11.21 4.66
C ALA A 81 12.80 -12.45 4.59
N LYS A 82 13.48 -12.67 3.47
CA LYS A 82 14.36 -13.84 3.25
C LYS A 82 15.79 -13.66 3.73
N SER A 83 16.16 -12.52 4.32
CA SER A 83 17.52 -12.20 4.77
C SER A 83 17.97 -12.97 6.02
N ILE A 84 17.21 -13.97 6.47
CA ILE A 84 17.44 -14.71 7.71
C ILE A 84 18.26 -15.97 7.42
N HIS A 85 19.34 -16.18 8.17
CA HIS A 85 20.16 -17.38 8.03
C HIS A 85 19.33 -18.64 8.38
N PRO A 86 19.15 -19.60 7.46
CA PRO A 86 18.20 -20.71 7.62
C PRO A 86 18.55 -21.66 8.76
N GLY A 87 19.82 -21.76 9.13
CA GLY A 87 20.32 -22.61 10.23
C GLY A 87 20.09 -22.04 11.63
N ARG A 88 19.76 -20.76 11.76
CA ARG A 88 19.49 -20.13 13.08
C ARG A 88 18.04 -20.33 13.49
N SER A 89 17.78 -20.48 14.79
CA SER A 89 16.42 -20.36 15.31
C SER A 89 15.98 -18.90 15.34
N ALA A 90 14.67 -18.65 15.35
CA ALA A 90 14.13 -17.29 15.46
C ALA A 90 14.69 -16.56 16.67
N PHE A 91 14.68 -17.22 17.86
CA PHE A 91 15.26 -16.66 19.07
C PHE A 91 16.75 -16.30 18.89
N ASN A 92 17.57 -17.23 18.37
CA ASN A 92 18.99 -16.98 18.20
C ASN A 92 19.28 -15.90 17.15
N HIS A 93 18.45 -15.77 16.12
CA HIS A 93 18.55 -14.70 15.15
C HIS A 93 18.35 -13.34 15.83
N LEU A 94 17.24 -13.15 16.54
CA LEU A 94 16.93 -11.92 17.25
C LEU A 94 17.94 -11.62 18.37
N ASN A 95 18.32 -12.64 19.14
CA ASN A 95 19.29 -12.50 20.23
C ASN A 95 20.68 -12.09 19.70
N SER A 96 21.11 -12.57 18.53
CA SER A 96 22.37 -12.14 17.93
C SER A 96 22.34 -10.67 17.55
N LEU A 97 21.21 -10.17 17.00
CA LEU A 97 21.04 -8.75 16.72
C LEU A 97 20.99 -7.91 18.01
N ALA A 98 20.28 -8.40 19.01
CA ALA A 98 20.21 -7.72 20.32
C ALA A 98 21.56 -7.55 20.98
N LEU A 99 22.40 -8.61 21.00
CA LEU A 99 23.74 -8.57 21.58
C LEU A 99 24.67 -7.58 20.89
N THR A 100 24.61 -7.47 19.57
CA THR A 100 25.45 -6.52 18.82
C THR A 100 25.08 -5.05 19.06
N HIS A 101 23.90 -4.78 19.61
CA HIS A 101 23.39 -3.43 19.85
C HIS A 101 23.11 -3.14 21.34
N GLY A 102 23.54 -4.02 22.26
CA GLY A 102 23.33 -3.84 23.70
C GLY A 102 21.86 -3.91 24.12
N ILE A 103 21.01 -4.54 23.33
CA ILE A 103 19.57 -4.69 23.62
C ILE A 103 19.40 -5.87 24.60
N PRO A 104 18.63 -5.71 25.69
CA PRO A 104 18.48 -6.76 26.69
C PRO A 104 17.67 -7.94 26.14
N ARG A 105 18.02 -9.16 26.61
CA ARG A 105 17.33 -10.41 26.22
C ARG A 105 15.82 -10.36 26.43
N ARG A 106 15.34 -9.67 27.46
CA ARG A 106 13.91 -9.46 27.70
C ARG A 106 13.21 -8.88 26.47
N ARG A 107 13.84 -7.93 25.77
CA ARG A 107 13.27 -7.34 24.57
C ARG A 107 13.11 -8.35 23.42
N VAL A 108 14.02 -9.31 23.31
CA VAL A 108 13.90 -10.43 22.35
C VAL A 108 12.65 -11.25 22.63
N GLU A 109 12.37 -11.54 23.90
CA GLU A 109 11.19 -12.30 24.31
C GLU A 109 9.90 -11.50 24.03
N GLU A 110 9.89 -10.21 24.31
CA GLU A 110 8.77 -9.29 24.03
C GLU A 110 8.43 -9.22 22.53
N VAL A 111 9.42 -9.07 21.65
CA VAL A 111 9.11 -9.00 20.19
C VAL A 111 8.70 -10.34 19.59
N ILE A 112 9.18 -11.46 20.15
CA ILE A 112 8.71 -12.81 19.81
C ILE A 112 7.23 -12.95 20.17
N GLU A 113 6.85 -12.48 21.35
CA GLU A 113 5.45 -12.49 21.80
C GLU A 113 4.58 -11.61 20.94
N LEU A 114 4.99 -10.35 20.70
CA LEU A 114 4.28 -9.38 19.89
C LEU A 114 3.98 -9.92 18.47
N THR A 115 4.90 -10.71 17.91
CA THR A 115 4.76 -11.27 16.55
C THR A 115 4.15 -12.68 16.52
N GLY A 116 3.77 -13.25 17.67
CA GLY A 116 3.11 -14.56 17.76
C GLY A 116 4.03 -15.74 17.42
N LEU A 117 5.35 -15.61 17.65
CA LEU A 117 6.33 -16.64 17.32
C LEU A 117 6.77 -17.50 18.52
N GLN A 118 6.11 -17.41 19.69
CA GLN A 118 6.53 -18.07 20.95
C GLN A 118 6.68 -19.59 20.78
N SER A 119 5.66 -20.23 20.17
CA SER A 119 5.62 -21.70 20.01
C SER A 119 6.71 -22.24 19.08
N VAL A 120 7.26 -21.38 18.20
CA VAL A 120 8.26 -21.74 17.19
C VAL A 120 9.60 -21.04 17.36
N ALA A 121 9.77 -20.24 18.42
CA ALA A 121 10.96 -19.41 18.65
C ALA A 121 12.28 -20.19 18.61
N ARG A 122 12.28 -21.46 19.01
CA ARG A 122 13.46 -22.35 19.02
C ARG A 122 13.63 -23.16 17.74
N ARG A 123 12.67 -23.13 16.80
CA ARG A 123 12.77 -23.81 15.50
C ARG A 123 13.69 -23.03 14.56
N ARG A 124 14.40 -23.76 13.69
CA ARG A 124 15.27 -23.15 12.65
C ARG A 124 14.42 -22.37 11.64
N ALA A 125 14.86 -21.17 11.29
CA ALA A 125 14.15 -20.29 10.36
C ALA A 125 14.00 -20.88 8.94
N GLY A 126 14.90 -21.77 8.53
CA GLY A 126 14.79 -22.50 7.27
C GLY A 126 13.56 -23.43 7.17
N ALA A 127 12.91 -23.75 8.29
CA ALA A 127 11.67 -24.54 8.34
C ALA A 127 10.41 -23.67 8.51
N PHE A 128 10.54 -22.34 8.40
CA PHE A 128 9.43 -21.41 8.53
C PHE A 128 8.63 -21.32 7.24
N SER A 129 7.31 -21.15 7.37
CA SER A 129 6.48 -20.69 6.26
C SER A 129 6.86 -19.25 5.87
N LEU A 130 6.41 -18.80 4.71
CA LEU A 130 6.64 -17.42 4.29
C LEU A 130 6.11 -16.42 5.32
N GLY A 131 4.89 -16.63 5.84
CA GLY A 131 4.29 -15.78 6.87
C GLY A 131 5.04 -15.82 8.21
N MET A 132 5.58 -16.97 8.62
CA MET A 132 6.44 -17.04 9.82
C MET A 132 7.75 -16.27 9.60
N GLY A 133 8.34 -16.34 8.39
CA GLY A 133 9.52 -15.56 8.01
C GLY A 133 9.24 -14.06 8.06
N GLN A 134 8.08 -13.65 7.54
CA GLN A 134 7.62 -12.27 7.57
C GLN A 134 7.47 -11.75 9.02
N ARG A 135 6.80 -12.50 9.88
CA ARG A 135 6.67 -12.17 11.31
C ARG A 135 8.02 -12.05 12.01
N LEU A 136 8.98 -12.91 11.67
CA LEU A 136 10.34 -12.82 12.23
C LEU A 136 11.10 -11.59 11.72
N GLY A 137 10.94 -11.21 10.46
CA GLY A 137 11.50 -9.98 9.92
C GLY A 137 10.92 -8.73 10.60
N ILE A 138 9.60 -8.72 10.87
CA ILE A 138 8.93 -7.65 11.62
C ILE A 138 9.45 -7.62 13.07
N ALA A 139 9.62 -8.79 13.72
CA ALA A 139 10.22 -8.87 15.06
C ALA A 139 11.62 -8.25 15.10
N ALA A 140 12.44 -8.52 14.08
CA ALA A 140 13.78 -7.92 13.95
C ALA A 140 13.69 -6.39 13.76
N ALA A 141 12.77 -5.91 12.95
CA ALA A 141 12.55 -4.47 12.76
C ALA A 141 12.11 -3.77 14.06
N LEU A 142 11.32 -4.43 14.91
CA LEU A 142 10.83 -3.87 16.17
C LEU A 142 11.77 -4.07 17.37
N LEU A 143 12.88 -4.78 17.19
CA LEU A 143 13.78 -5.20 18.27
C LEU A 143 14.37 -4.02 19.04
N GLY A 144 14.78 -2.96 18.34
CA GLY A 144 15.36 -1.75 18.93
C GLY A 144 14.35 -0.77 19.52
N ASP A 145 13.06 -1.09 19.51
CA ASP A 145 11.96 -0.17 19.87
C ASP A 145 12.00 1.17 19.11
N PRO A 146 12.05 1.12 17.77
CA PRO A 146 12.41 2.27 16.94
C PRO A 146 11.33 3.34 16.92
N ALA A 147 11.75 4.61 16.82
CA ALA A 147 10.85 5.75 16.61
C ALA A 147 10.26 5.78 15.18
N THR A 148 10.92 5.14 14.21
CA THR A 148 10.48 5.03 12.82
C THR A 148 10.45 3.56 12.42
N VAL A 149 9.32 3.09 11.89
CA VAL A 149 9.14 1.72 11.37
C VAL A 149 8.90 1.79 9.87
N MET A 150 9.70 1.04 9.11
CA MET A 150 9.64 0.99 7.66
C MET A 150 9.57 -0.46 7.18
N LEU A 151 8.46 -0.82 6.49
CA LEU A 151 8.21 -2.18 6.07
C LEU A 151 7.91 -2.24 4.56
N ASP A 152 8.68 -3.04 3.84
CA ASP A 152 8.46 -3.30 2.41
C ASP A 152 7.60 -4.55 2.27
N GLU A 153 6.37 -4.39 1.73
CA GLU A 153 5.40 -5.45 1.47
C GLU A 153 5.13 -6.38 2.68
N PRO A 154 4.80 -5.86 3.88
CA PRO A 154 4.72 -6.66 5.11
C PRO A 154 3.59 -7.67 5.13
N VAL A 155 2.58 -7.54 4.28
CA VAL A 155 1.43 -8.45 4.19
C VAL A 155 1.71 -9.71 3.35
N ASN A 156 2.81 -9.74 2.60
CA ASN A 156 3.12 -10.84 1.71
C ASN A 156 3.30 -12.16 2.46
N GLY A 157 2.51 -13.16 2.06
CA GLY A 157 2.56 -14.51 2.62
C GLY A 157 1.92 -14.67 4.00
N LEU A 158 1.23 -13.64 4.49
CA LEU A 158 0.38 -13.73 5.67
C LEU A 158 -1.00 -14.28 5.27
N ASP A 159 -1.60 -15.04 6.17
CA ASP A 159 -3.00 -15.42 6.11
C ASP A 159 -3.92 -14.25 6.52
N PRO A 160 -5.24 -14.33 6.35
CA PRO A 160 -6.16 -13.24 6.68
C PRO A 160 -6.04 -12.75 8.13
N GLU A 161 -5.78 -13.65 9.09
CA GLU A 161 -5.55 -13.28 10.49
C GLU A 161 -4.25 -12.51 10.65
N GLY A 162 -3.19 -12.93 9.95
CA GLY A 162 -1.91 -12.23 9.90
C GLY A 162 -2.02 -10.84 9.27
N VAL A 163 -2.85 -10.67 8.23
CA VAL A 163 -3.12 -9.36 7.63
C VAL A 163 -3.82 -8.43 8.63
N LEU A 164 -4.83 -8.93 9.34
CA LEU A 164 -5.50 -8.17 10.39
C LEU A 164 -4.54 -7.80 11.54
N TRP A 165 -3.70 -8.75 11.95
CA TRP A 165 -2.69 -8.52 12.99
C TRP A 165 -1.71 -7.41 12.59
N ILE A 166 -1.13 -7.45 11.37
CA ILE A 166 -0.17 -6.41 10.94
C ILE A 166 -0.84 -5.04 10.82
N ARG A 167 -2.08 -4.95 10.34
CA ARG A 167 -2.85 -3.71 10.30
C ARG A 167 -2.97 -3.10 11.71
N ASN A 168 -3.41 -3.89 12.68
CA ASN A 168 -3.56 -3.44 14.06
C ASN A 168 -2.20 -3.02 14.68
N LEU A 169 -1.13 -3.72 14.34
CA LEU A 169 0.22 -3.37 14.78
C LEU A 169 0.64 -2.00 14.22
N LEU A 170 0.47 -1.77 12.91
CA LEU A 170 0.88 -0.52 12.26
C LEU A 170 0.07 0.69 12.78
N THR A 171 -1.24 0.54 12.90
CA THR A 171 -2.09 1.59 13.46
C THR A 171 -1.80 1.85 14.95
N GLY A 172 -1.50 0.80 15.72
CA GLY A 172 -1.07 0.94 17.11
C GLY A 172 0.25 1.71 17.25
N LEU A 173 1.26 1.37 16.45
CA LEU A 173 2.55 2.08 16.43
C LEU A 173 2.41 3.56 16.04
N ALA A 174 1.54 3.85 15.06
CA ALA A 174 1.23 5.23 14.69
C ALA A 174 0.52 5.99 15.82
N ALA A 175 -0.44 5.35 16.50
CA ALA A 175 -1.14 5.93 17.65
C ALA A 175 -0.21 6.24 18.84
N GLU A 176 0.91 5.49 18.99
CA GLU A 176 1.99 5.79 19.93
C GLU A 176 2.85 7.01 19.50
N GLY A 177 2.58 7.62 18.35
CA GLY A 177 3.33 8.74 17.80
C GLY A 177 4.56 8.36 16.97
N ARG A 178 4.74 7.07 16.64
CA ARG A 178 5.86 6.62 15.78
C ARG A 178 5.61 7.00 14.32
N THR A 179 6.67 7.09 13.56
CA THR A 179 6.61 7.23 12.11
C THR A 179 6.48 5.86 11.47
N VAL A 180 5.38 5.61 10.74
CA VAL A 180 5.13 4.32 10.09
C VAL A 180 5.10 4.51 8.58
N PHE A 181 6.02 3.82 7.86
CA PHE A 181 6.17 3.91 6.41
C PHE A 181 6.11 2.51 5.80
N VAL A 182 5.09 2.24 4.98
CA VAL A 182 4.78 0.90 4.50
C VAL A 182 4.57 0.89 3.00
N SER A 183 5.31 0.05 2.28
CA SER A 183 4.97 -0.22 0.89
C SER A 183 3.93 -1.34 0.78
N SER A 184 3.07 -1.26 -0.22
CA SER A 184 2.18 -2.35 -0.59
C SER A 184 1.75 -2.23 -2.06
N HIS A 185 1.42 -3.38 -2.65
CA HIS A 185 0.71 -3.47 -3.92
C HIS A 185 -0.78 -3.83 -3.72
N LEU A 186 -1.21 -4.12 -2.48
CA LEU A 186 -2.60 -4.43 -2.12
C LEU A 186 -3.33 -3.15 -1.72
N MET A 187 -4.01 -2.54 -2.68
CA MET A 187 -4.71 -1.27 -2.49
C MET A 187 -5.85 -1.35 -1.48
N SER A 188 -6.56 -2.48 -1.44
CA SER A 188 -7.62 -2.73 -0.46
C SER A 188 -7.10 -2.69 0.99
N GLU A 189 -5.92 -3.24 1.24
CA GLU A 189 -5.29 -3.22 2.56
C GLU A 189 -4.80 -1.80 2.91
N MET A 190 -4.23 -1.09 1.94
CA MET A 190 -3.81 0.29 2.15
C MET A 190 -4.98 1.24 2.44
N ALA A 191 -6.11 1.05 1.77
CA ALA A 191 -7.33 1.82 2.03
C ALA A 191 -7.83 1.70 3.49
N LEU A 192 -7.56 0.57 4.14
CA LEU A 192 -7.98 0.27 5.51
C LEU A 192 -6.91 0.58 6.57
N THR A 193 -5.66 0.80 6.15
CA THR A 193 -4.52 0.90 7.06
C THR A 193 -3.85 2.27 7.01
N ALA A 194 -3.72 2.86 5.82
CA ALA A 194 -2.99 4.11 5.65
C ALA A 194 -3.88 5.34 5.87
N ASP A 195 -3.32 6.36 6.51
CA ASP A 195 -3.91 7.69 6.64
C ASP A 195 -3.49 8.57 5.45
N HIS A 196 -2.25 8.41 5.03
CA HIS A 196 -1.58 9.21 4.01
C HIS A 196 -0.91 8.31 2.95
N LEU A 197 -0.86 8.79 1.72
CA LEU A 197 -0.29 8.06 0.59
C LEU A 197 0.77 8.90 -0.12
N ILE A 198 1.87 8.26 -0.43
CA ILE A 198 2.89 8.74 -1.36
C ILE A 198 2.87 7.77 -2.55
N VAL A 199 2.42 8.25 -3.70
CA VAL A 199 2.30 7.43 -4.92
C VAL A 199 3.44 7.79 -5.87
N VAL A 200 4.17 6.79 -6.33
CA VAL A 200 5.28 6.96 -7.27
C VAL A 200 5.08 6.14 -8.54
N GLY A 201 5.49 6.72 -9.68
CA GLY A 201 5.52 6.06 -10.98
C GLY A 201 6.81 6.40 -11.72
N ARG A 202 7.47 5.43 -12.34
CA ARG A 202 8.74 5.58 -13.07
C ARG A 202 9.78 6.45 -12.33
N GLY A 203 9.88 6.26 -11.01
CA GLY A 203 10.82 6.98 -10.15
C GLY A 203 10.39 8.40 -9.78
N ARG A 204 9.20 8.87 -10.14
CA ARG A 204 8.68 10.22 -9.87
C ARG A 204 7.51 10.19 -8.91
N LEU A 205 7.33 11.27 -8.18
CA LEU A 205 6.17 11.48 -7.33
C LEU A 205 4.95 11.79 -8.19
N LEU A 206 3.89 11.00 -8.05
CA LEU A 206 2.61 11.20 -8.72
C LEU A 206 1.58 11.85 -7.79
N ALA A 207 1.54 11.44 -6.52
CA ALA A 207 0.68 12.04 -5.50
C ALA A 207 1.32 11.96 -4.11
N ASP A 208 1.05 12.99 -3.29
CA ASP A 208 1.37 13.08 -1.86
C ASP A 208 0.12 13.63 -1.17
N THR A 209 -0.77 12.74 -0.69
CA THR A 209 -2.15 13.10 -0.31
C THR A 209 -2.74 12.10 0.69
N THR A 210 -3.90 12.40 1.26
CA THR A 210 -4.63 11.43 2.08
C THR A 210 -5.37 10.39 1.23
N VAL A 211 -5.64 9.21 1.80
CA VAL A 211 -6.47 8.17 1.13
C VAL A 211 -7.81 8.74 0.67
N LYS A 212 -8.46 9.53 1.53
CA LYS A 212 -9.76 10.15 1.25
C LYS A 212 -9.71 11.14 0.09
N ASP A 213 -8.66 11.96 0.04
CA ASP A 213 -8.52 12.96 -1.01
C ASP A 213 -8.17 12.34 -2.35
N LEU A 214 -7.35 11.28 -2.38
CA LEU A 214 -7.05 10.54 -3.60
C LEU A 214 -8.32 9.92 -4.20
N ILE A 215 -9.13 9.24 -3.39
CA ILE A 215 -10.41 8.68 -3.82
C ILE A 215 -11.36 9.75 -4.35
N ARG A 216 -11.41 10.92 -3.68
CA ARG A 216 -12.26 12.04 -4.09
C ARG A 216 -11.84 12.65 -5.42
N GLN A 217 -10.54 12.74 -5.69
CA GLN A 217 -10.00 13.32 -6.93
C GLN A 217 -10.21 12.43 -8.16
N SER A 218 -10.30 11.12 -7.98
CA SER A 218 -10.43 10.14 -9.08
C SER A 218 -11.86 9.91 -9.58
N GLY A 219 -12.78 10.77 -9.22
CA GLY A 219 -14.18 10.72 -9.67
C GLY A 219 -15.15 10.66 -8.49
N GLY A 220 -16.23 11.41 -8.58
CA GLY A 220 -17.27 11.42 -7.57
C GLY A 220 -17.92 10.05 -7.39
N ASP A 221 -18.58 9.87 -6.25
CA ASP A 221 -19.37 8.67 -5.97
C ASP A 221 -20.30 8.35 -7.15
N THR A 222 -20.17 7.15 -7.69
CA THR A 222 -21.11 6.63 -8.68
C THR A 222 -22.26 5.96 -7.94
N VAL A 223 -23.48 6.35 -8.27
CA VAL A 223 -24.67 5.73 -7.69
C VAL A 223 -25.22 4.70 -8.67
N LYS A 224 -25.24 3.44 -8.23
CA LYS A 224 -25.95 2.39 -8.94
C LYS A 224 -27.43 2.48 -8.59
N VAL A 225 -28.29 2.57 -9.61
CA VAL A 225 -29.72 2.64 -9.44
C VAL A 225 -30.41 1.66 -10.38
N ALA A 226 -31.29 0.82 -9.85
CA ALA A 226 -32.20 0.01 -10.63
C ALA A 226 -33.62 0.52 -10.43
N SER A 227 -34.39 0.68 -11.52
CA SER A 227 -35.71 1.29 -11.45
C SER A 227 -36.72 0.65 -12.42
N SER A 228 -38.01 0.86 -12.12
CA SER A 228 -39.12 0.40 -12.98
C SER A 228 -39.17 1.12 -14.33
N ASP A 229 -38.60 2.33 -14.45
CA ASP A 229 -38.52 3.10 -15.69
C ASP A 229 -37.16 3.81 -15.80
N PRO A 230 -36.11 3.09 -16.23
CA PRO A 230 -34.75 3.63 -16.33
C PRO A 230 -34.62 4.70 -17.42
N ALA A 231 -35.43 4.66 -18.46
CA ALA A 231 -35.39 5.64 -19.54
C ALA A 231 -35.86 7.01 -19.04
N ARG A 232 -37.02 7.04 -18.38
CA ARG A 232 -37.56 8.26 -17.79
C ARG A 232 -36.68 8.78 -16.66
N LEU A 233 -36.12 7.89 -15.81
CA LEU A 233 -35.21 8.27 -14.75
C LEU A 233 -33.95 8.92 -15.33
N ARG A 234 -33.38 8.41 -16.40
CA ARG A 234 -32.24 8.99 -17.12
C ARG A 234 -32.51 10.43 -17.58
N GLU A 235 -33.68 10.68 -18.17
CA GLU A 235 -34.07 12.02 -18.61
C GLU A 235 -34.18 13.00 -17.44
N LEU A 236 -34.78 12.57 -16.33
CA LEU A 236 -34.95 13.38 -15.12
C LEU A 236 -33.65 13.71 -14.40
N LEU A 237 -32.67 12.82 -14.47
CA LEU A 237 -31.37 12.99 -13.82
C LEU A 237 -30.37 13.75 -14.68
N ALA A 238 -30.60 13.85 -15.99
CA ALA A 238 -29.72 14.56 -16.92
C ALA A 238 -29.56 16.04 -16.51
N GLY A 239 -28.31 16.50 -16.47
CA GLY A 239 -27.98 17.87 -16.10
C GLY A 239 -26.49 18.17 -16.20
N PRO A 240 -26.09 19.43 -16.00
CA PRO A 240 -24.67 19.80 -16.02
C PRO A 240 -23.86 19.04 -14.97
N GLY A 241 -22.77 18.38 -15.39
CA GLY A 241 -21.89 17.62 -14.48
C GLY A 241 -22.44 16.25 -14.04
N VAL A 242 -23.53 15.77 -14.66
CA VAL A 242 -24.09 14.44 -14.40
C VAL A 242 -23.77 13.53 -15.59
N GLU A 243 -23.08 12.43 -15.31
CA GLU A 243 -22.81 11.37 -16.27
C GLU A 243 -23.67 10.15 -15.93
N ILE A 244 -24.39 9.62 -16.92
CA ILE A 244 -25.28 8.48 -16.72
C ILE A 244 -24.91 7.39 -17.72
N THR A 245 -24.38 6.29 -17.21
CA THR A 245 -24.05 5.09 -17.99
C THR A 245 -25.04 3.98 -17.69
N GLY A 246 -25.18 3.02 -18.63
CA GLY A 246 -26.07 1.85 -18.52
C GLY A 246 -26.35 1.28 -19.88
N ARG A 247 -26.51 -0.04 -19.98
CA ARG A 247 -26.86 -0.71 -21.25
C ARG A 247 -28.30 -0.35 -21.65
N SER A 248 -28.49 -0.07 -22.92
CA SER A 248 -29.84 0.13 -23.46
C SER A 248 -30.71 -1.13 -23.21
N GLY A 249 -31.87 -0.95 -22.55
CA GLY A 249 -32.74 -2.04 -22.15
C GLY A 249 -32.41 -2.69 -20.78
N SER A 250 -31.39 -2.20 -20.04
CA SER A 250 -31.15 -2.63 -18.68
C SER A 250 -31.96 -1.80 -17.69
N GLU A 251 -32.46 -2.44 -16.63
CA GLU A 251 -33.11 -1.76 -15.50
C GLU A 251 -32.10 -0.99 -14.63
N GLU A 252 -30.80 -1.21 -14.85
CA GLU A 252 -29.69 -0.64 -14.06
C GLU A 252 -29.06 0.55 -14.78
N LEU A 253 -28.86 1.62 -14.03
CA LEU A 253 -28.10 2.82 -14.41
C LEU A 253 -26.96 3.06 -13.40
N GLU A 254 -25.85 3.54 -13.87
CA GLU A 254 -24.78 4.13 -13.03
C GLU A 254 -24.78 5.64 -13.26
N VAL A 255 -24.91 6.41 -12.17
CA VAL A 255 -25.04 7.87 -12.19
C VAL A 255 -23.90 8.47 -11.41
N THR A 256 -23.08 9.29 -12.06
CA THR A 256 -21.98 10.05 -11.45
C THR A 256 -22.35 11.53 -11.41
N GLY A 257 -21.96 12.24 -10.35
CA GLY A 257 -22.26 13.67 -10.19
C GLY A 257 -23.53 13.99 -9.42
N LEU A 258 -24.29 12.97 -8.97
CA LEU A 258 -25.47 13.17 -8.10
C LEU A 258 -25.39 12.27 -6.87
N ALA A 259 -25.77 12.83 -5.70
CA ALA A 259 -25.91 12.03 -4.49
C ALA A 259 -27.13 11.08 -4.58
N ALA A 260 -27.01 9.88 -4.00
CA ALA A 260 -28.09 8.88 -3.96
C ALA A 260 -29.42 9.46 -3.41
N ARG A 261 -29.31 10.32 -2.37
CA ARG A 261 -30.49 11.01 -1.81
C ARG A 261 -31.23 11.85 -2.86
N THR A 262 -30.50 12.60 -3.69
CA THR A 262 -31.09 13.43 -4.77
C THR A 262 -31.78 12.57 -5.81
N ILE A 263 -31.17 11.46 -6.19
CA ILE A 263 -31.74 10.50 -7.12
C ILE A 263 -33.02 9.89 -6.55
N GLY A 264 -32.99 9.46 -5.28
CA GLY A 264 -34.14 8.89 -4.60
C GLY A 264 -35.33 9.87 -4.50
N LEU A 265 -35.07 11.13 -4.17
CA LEU A 265 -36.13 12.17 -4.11
C LEU A 265 -36.75 12.42 -5.49
N LYS A 266 -35.94 12.57 -6.55
CA LYS A 266 -36.45 12.78 -7.91
C LYS A 266 -37.27 11.59 -8.39
N ALA A 267 -36.82 10.36 -8.10
CA ALA A 267 -37.60 9.16 -8.45
C ALA A 267 -38.97 9.13 -7.75
N ALA A 268 -38.99 9.46 -6.45
CA ALA A 268 -40.23 9.52 -5.66
C ALA A 268 -41.19 10.60 -6.15
N GLU A 269 -40.71 11.82 -6.47
CA GLU A 269 -41.52 12.90 -7.05
C GLU A 269 -42.24 12.50 -8.36
N HIS A 270 -41.63 11.59 -9.11
CA HIS A 270 -42.16 11.14 -10.40
C HIS A 270 -42.76 9.74 -10.35
N SER A 271 -42.99 9.18 -9.16
CA SER A 271 -43.59 7.87 -8.92
C SER A 271 -42.84 6.73 -9.60
N ILE A 272 -41.50 6.83 -9.73
CA ILE A 272 -40.65 5.77 -10.25
C ILE A 272 -40.21 4.89 -9.09
N ALA A 273 -40.56 3.60 -9.14
CA ALA A 273 -40.10 2.64 -8.15
C ALA A 273 -38.57 2.36 -8.32
N LEU A 274 -37.83 2.42 -7.23
CA LEU A 274 -36.42 2.01 -7.20
C LEU A 274 -36.32 0.61 -6.61
N PHE A 275 -35.64 -0.29 -7.32
CA PHE A 275 -35.33 -1.66 -6.87
C PHE A 275 -33.97 -1.72 -6.17
N GLU A 276 -33.04 -0.84 -6.59
CA GLU A 276 -31.71 -0.65 -5.96
C GLU A 276 -31.35 0.83 -6.01
N LEU A 277 -30.74 1.31 -4.93
CA LEU A 277 -30.12 2.63 -4.85
C LEU A 277 -28.90 2.51 -3.93
N SER A 278 -27.73 2.27 -4.51
CA SER A 278 -26.50 2.06 -3.76
C SER A 278 -25.39 2.99 -4.26
N THR A 279 -24.65 3.57 -3.32
CA THR A 279 -23.48 4.38 -3.68
C THR A 279 -22.28 3.47 -3.83
N LYS A 280 -21.75 3.42 -5.04
CA LYS A 280 -20.50 2.73 -5.35
C LYS A 280 -19.39 3.76 -5.27
N GLY A 281 -18.73 3.86 -4.13
CA GLY A 281 -17.54 4.71 -4.00
C GLY A 281 -16.44 4.23 -4.93
N VAL A 282 -15.68 5.16 -5.50
CA VAL A 282 -14.44 4.82 -6.21
C VAL A 282 -13.51 4.12 -5.22
N SER A 283 -13.01 2.95 -5.55
CA SER A 283 -12.06 2.26 -4.70
C SER A 283 -10.68 2.91 -4.81
N LEU A 284 -9.85 2.78 -3.75
CA LEU A 284 -8.45 3.22 -3.83
C LEU A 284 -7.72 2.56 -5.01
N GLU A 285 -8.08 1.31 -5.34
CA GLU A 285 -7.51 0.59 -6.47
C GLU A 285 -7.84 1.27 -7.81
N GLN A 286 -9.09 1.67 -8.01
CA GLN A 286 -9.50 2.41 -9.22
C GLN A 286 -8.78 3.76 -9.31
N ALA A 287 -8.74 4.51 -8.22
CA ALA A 287 -8.02 5.78 -8.13
C ALA A 287 -6.53 5.64 -8.44
N PHE A 288 -5.90 4.61 -7.89
CA PHE A 288 -4.50 4.30 -8.14
C PHE A 288 -4.24 3.88 -9.60
N MET A 289 -5.09 3.01 -10.18
CA MET A 289 -4.96 2.57 -11.58
C MET A 289 -5.10 3.73 -12.56
N GLU A 290 -6.01 4.66 -12.30
CA GLU A 290 -6.19 5.86 -13.11
C GLU A 290 -4.95 6.75 -13.05
N LEU A 291 -4.45 7.02 -11.84
CA LEU A 291 -3.27 7.85 -11.60
C LEU A 291 -2.00 7.28 -12.23
N THR A 292 -1.86 5.94 -12.25
CA THR A 292 -0.64 5.24 -12.71
C THR A 292 -0.74 4.66 -14.12
N ARG A 293 -1.83 4.93 -14.85
CA ARG A 293 -2.11 4.34 -16.17
C ARG A 293 -0.93 4.45 -17.14
N ASP A 294 -0.28 5.61 -17.19
CA ASP A 294 0.82 5.89 -18.11
C ASP A 294 2.19 5.49 -17.57
N ASP A 295 2.25 5.04 -16.29
CA ASP A 295 3.49 4.73 -15.59
C ASP A 295 3.76 3.23 -15.42
N VAL A 296 2.91 2.36 -15.96
CA VAL A 296 3.12 0.89 -15.93
C VAL A 296 4.19 0.51 -16.96
N GLU A 297 5.24 -0.19 -16.51
CA GLU A 297 6.40 -0.59 -17.36
C GLU A 297 6.06 -1.76 -18.29
N TYR A 298 5.05 -2.58 -17.97
CA TYR A 298 4.65 -3.78 -18.71
C TYR A 298 3.14 -3.80 -18.97
N HIS A 299 2.74 -3.60 -20.22
CA HIS A 299 1.36 -3.78 -20.65
C HIS A 299 1.19 -5.22 -21.19
N GLY A 300 0.42 -6.06 -20.49
CA GLY A 300 -0.02 -7.33 -21.05
C GLY A 300 -1.03 -7.08 -22.19
N SER A 301 -0.83 -7.69 -23.36
CA SER A 301 -1.85 -7.66 -24.40
C SER A 301 -3.00 -8.59 -24.00
N THR A 302 -4.22 -8.05 -23.96
CA THR A 302 -5.47 -8.81 -23.67
C THR A 302 -5.99 -9.61 -24.86
N THR A 303 -5.30 -9.61 -25.99
CA THR A 303 -5.66 -10.44 -27.16
C THR A 303 -5.11 -11.85 -26.97
N VAL A 304 -5.97 -12.78 -26.57
CA VAL A 304 -5.71 -14.20 -26.73
C VAL A 304 -5.70 -14.49 -28.23
N PRO A 305 -4.60 -15.02 -28.81
CA PRO A 305 -4.61 -15.41 -30.20
C PRO A 305 -5.65 -16.51 -30.39
N THR A 306 -6.67 -16.25 -31.17
CA THR A 306 -7.61 -17.27 -31.62
C THR A 306 -6.80 -18.21 -32.52
N ALA A 307 -6.49 -19.42 -32.02
CA ALA A 307 -5.96 -20.47 -32.86
C ALA A 307 -6.99 -20.81 -33.92
N GLU A 308 -6.73 -20.44 -35.17
CA GLU A 308 -7.43 -20.96 -36.33
C GLU A 308 -7.21 -22.48 -36.37
N LEU A 309 -8.25 -23.23 -36.04
CA LEU A 309 -8.37 -24.64 -36.37
C LEU A 309 -8.48 -24.71 -37.88
N ALA A 310 -7.32 -24.78 -38.56
CA ALA A 310 -7.26 -25.19 -39.95
C ALA A 310 -7.72 -26.65 -40.03
N GLY A 311 -8.95 -26.83 -40.44
CA GLY A 311 -9.50 -28.13 -40.82
C GLY A 311 -8.71 -28.69 -41.99
N SER A 312 -7.98 -29.80 -41.77
CA SER A 312 -7.51 -30.67 -42.82
C SER A 312 -8.65 -31.62 -43.16
N ALA A 313 -9.33 -31.32 -44.29
CA ALA A 313 -10.09 -32.31 -45.04
C ALA A 313 -9.21 -32.79 -46.20
N ALA A 314 -8.78 -34.02 -46.16
CA ALA A 314 -8.51 -34.90 -47.32
C ALA A 314 -8.25 -36.34 -46.79
#